data_80580877c75cd01c1b74b5699b33ae08
#
_entry.id   80580877c75cd01c1b74b5699b33ae08
#
_cell.length_a   1.000
_cell.length_b   1.000
_cell.length_c   1.000
_cell.angle_alpha   90.00
_cell.angle_beta   90.00
_cell.angle_gamma   90.00
#
_symmetry.space_group_name_H-M   'P 1'
#
loop_
_entity.id
_entity.type
_entity.pdbx_description
1 polymer ?
#
loop_
_entity_poly.entity_id
_entity_poly.type
_entity_poly.pdbx_seq_one_letter_code
_entity_poly.pdbx_strand_id
1 'polypeptide(L)'
;TISWRVLSNLSIGAGLMIGWGNVNLNKGLATASSMDRLIDLQYEAATLKYEAARLQWNIAKLQQAMGGPDPGNAPIDAATAPQYRYGNMPPASVNLKGDSELALGFNVGVLWDINEKWNVGLSYRSKMNMHVTAGDAQVEYADEQARQLLGSTLDVINYTNFDASMPCPYVLTAGVSYKPIPRLELAFDAQLNGWKTYKELNIDFANLDKPFDQNLPKNYRNAMTYHIGAQYAMTDRLDLRAGLMIDTNPCNLDYYNP
;
A
#
# COMPACT_ATOMS: atom_id res chain seq x y z
N THR A 1 -3.60 -8.77 29.35
CA THR A 1 -4.94 -8.31 29.78
C THR A 1 -5.15 -8.73 31.24
N ILE A 2 -5.63 -7.82 32.05
CA ILE A 2 -6.06 -8.06 33.44
C ILE A 2 -7.56 -7.85 33.46
N SER A 3 -8.28 -8.78 34.09
CA SER A 3 -9.72 -8.66 34.28
C SER A 3 -10.07 -8.81 35.76
N TRP A 4 -11.04 -8.05 36.18
CA TRP A 4 -11.53 -8.07 37.54
C TRP A 4 -13.05 -8.07 37.56
N ARG A 5 -13.63 -8.98 38.36
CA ARG A 5 -15.06 -9.00 38.65
C ARG A 5 -15.37 -8.04 39.79
N VAL A 6 -15.85 -6.86 39.42
CA VAL A 6 -16.12 -5.76 40.37
C VAL A 6 -17.39 -6.04 41.19
N LEU A 7 -18.39 -6.62 40.55
CA LEU A 7 -19.64 -7.11 41.16
C LEU A 7 -19.86 -8.54 40.73
N SER A 8 -20.81 -9.23 41.39
CA SER A 8 -21.16 -10.61 41.02
C SER A 8 -21.57 -10.76 39.54
N ASN A 9 -22.08 -9.68 38.95
CA ASN A 9 -22.61 -9.61 37.57
C ASN A 9 -21.89 -8.59 36.69
N LEU A 10 -20.78 -7.98 37.14
CA LEU A 10 -20.05 -6.98 36.38
C LEU A 10 -18.55 -7.27 36.40
N SER A 11 -17.99 -7.44 35.23
CA SER A 11 -16.57 -7.63 35.01
C SER A 11 -16.00 -6.48 34.18
N ILE A 12 -14.82 -6.00 34.55
CA ILE A 12 -14.06 -5.03 33.76
C ILE A 12 -12.71 -5.64 33.40
N GLY A 13 -12.17 -5.25 32.26
CA GLY A 13 -10.85 -5.71 31.81
C GLY A 13 -10.07 -4.58 31.16
N ALA A 14 -8.78 -4.64 31.33
CA ALA A 14 -7.85 -3.75 30.65
C ALA A 14 -6.62 -4.52 30.19
N GLY A 15 -6.00 -4.11 29.11
CA GLY A 15 -4.80 -4.71 28.59
C GLY A 15 -3.92 -3.72 27.87
N LEU A 16 -2.62 -3.92 27.99
CA LEU A 16 -1.62 -3.28 27.18
C LEU A 16 -1.46 -4.09 25.89
N MET A 17 -1.37 -3.41 24.76
CA MET A 17 -1.03 -3.98 23.46
C MET A 17 0.33 -3.48 23.04
N ILE A 18 1.17 -4.39 22.60
CA ILE A 18 2.49 -4.09 22.04
C ILE A 18 2.46 -4.69 20.64
N GLY A 19 2.67 -3.86 19.63
CA GLY A 19 2.73 -4.26 18.24
C GLY A 19 4.12 -4.00 17.68
N TRP A 20 4.57 -4.89 16.83
CA TRP A 20 5.72 -4.71 15.96
C TRP A 20 5.48 -5.49 14.68
N GLY A 21 6.17 -5.15 13.62
CA GLY A 21 6.02 -5.84 12.34
C GLY A 21 7.08 -5.41 11.36
N ASN A 22 7.08 -6.04 10.21
CA ASN A 22 7.88 -5.61 9.08
C ASN A 22 6.98 -5.18 7.93
N VAL A 23 7.50 -4.29 7.13
CA VAL A 23 6.92 -3.85 5.87
C VAL A 23 7.77 -4.41 4.73
N ASN A 24 7.11 -4.97 3.73
CA ASN A 24 7.72 -5.31 2.45
C ASN A 24 6.70 -4.90 1.37
N LEU A 25 6.94 -3.74 0.77
CA LEU A 25 6.04 -3.15 -0.21
C LEU A 25 6.79 -3.01 -1.54
N ASN A 26 6.22 -3.56 -2.60
CA ASN A 26 6.70 -3.34 -3.96
C ASN A 26 5.73 -2.41 -4.69
N LYS A 27 6.26 -1.34 -5.29
CA LYS A 27 5.47 -0.35 -6.02
C LYS A 27 6.13 0.00 -7.35
N GLY A 28 5.34 -0.02 -8.42
CA GLY A 28 5.77 0.49 -9.72
C GLY A 28 6.08 1.99 -9.66
N LEU A 29 7.25 2.37 -10.16
CA LEU A 29 7.72 3.76 -10.27
C LEU A 29 7.45 4.36 -11.64
N ALA A 30 7.37 3.53 -12.66
CA ALA A 30 7.09 3.94 -14.03
C ALA A 30 6.00 3.08 -14.64
N THR A 31 5.19 3.67 -15.50
CA THR A 31 4.18 2.93 -16.26
C THR A 31 4.74 2.50 -17.62
N ALA A 32 4.20 1.43 -18.20
CA ALA A 32 4.55 1.00 -19.55
C ALA A 32 4.39 2.14 -20.56
N SER A 33 3.30 2.90 -20.48
CA SER A 33 3.05 4.03 -21.39
C SER A 33 4.07 5.17 -21.25
N SER A 34 4.58 5.43 -20.03
CA SER A 34 5.65 6.42 -19.87
C SER A 34 6.98 5.93 -20.47
N MET A 35 7.23 4.62 -20.40
CA MET A 35 8.39 4.01 -21.00
C MET A 35 8.31 3.99 -22.53
N ASP A 36 7.16 3.65 -23.10
CA ASP A 36 6.92 3.69 -24.52
C ASP A 36 7.20 5.08 -25.11
N ARG A 37 6.75 6.12 -24.40
CA ARG A 37 7.03 7.51 -24.79
C ARG A 37 8.53 7.85 -24.74
N LEU A 38 9.28 7.35 -23.77
CA LEU A 38 10.73 7.55 -23.71
C LEU A 38 11.45 6.83 -24.87
N ILE A 39 11.00 5.64 -25.21
CA ILE A 39 11.51 4.87 -26.37
C ILE A 39 11.26 5.63 -27.67
N ASP A 40 10.05 6.18 -27.86
CA ASP A 40 9.70 7.00 -29.01
C ASP A 40 10.60 8.25 -29.12
N LEU A 41 10.77 8.97 -28.01
CA LEU A 41 11.63 10.15 -27.98
C LEU A 41 13.10 9.82 -28.32
N GLN A 42 13.59 8.66 -27.87
CA GLN A 42 14.94 8.21 -28.25
C GLN A 42 15.04 7.92 -29.75
N TYR A 43 14.04 7.24 -30.31
CA TYR A 43 14.00 6.95 -31.73
C TYR A 43 13.95 8.22 -32.57
N GLU A 44 13.07 9.16 -32.23
CA GLU A 44 12.97 10.47 -32.89
C GLU A 44 14.32 11.23 -32.82
N ALA A 45 14.95 11.27 -31.65
CA ALA A 45 16.25 11.94 -31.48
C ALA A 45 17.35 11.29 -32.31
N ALA A 46 17.40 9.95 -32.40
CA ALA A 46 18.36 9.23 -33.24
C ALA A 46 18.14 9.52 -34.74
N THR A 47 16.86 9.53 -35.18
CA THR A 47 16.48 9.86 -36.56
C THR A 47 16.88 11.28 -36.94
N LEU A 48 16.58 12.26 -36.09
CA LEU A 48 16.97 13.66 -36.31
C LEU A 48 18.48 13.83 -36.36
N LYS A 49 19.22 13.12 -35.53
CA LYS A 49 20.69 13.12 -35.55
C LYS A 49 21.26 12.58 -36.87
N TYR A 50 20.67 11.49 -37.38
CA TYR A 50 21.04 10.92 -38.68
C TYR A 50 20.74 11.89 -39.82
N GLU A 51 19.52 12.48 -39.85
CA GLU A 51 19.14 13.45 -40.88
C GLU A 51 20.06 14.68 -40.91
N ALA A 52 20.41 15.22 -39.72
CA ALA A 52 21.33 16.33 -39.60
C ALA A 52 22.73 15.97 -40.13
N ALA A 53 23.24 14.80 -39.76
CA ALA A 53 24.53 14.31 -40.23
C ALA A 53 24.55 14.10 -41.77
N ARG A 54 23.45 13.55 -42.31
CA ARG A 54 23.27 13.34 -43.75
C ARG A 54 23.20 14.65 -44.50
N LEU A 55 22.53 15.67 -43.97
CA LEU A 55 22.47 17.00 -44.56
C LEU A 55 23.85 17.63 -44.58
N GLN A 56 24.63 17.57 -43.50
CA GLN A 56 25.99 18.06 -43.44
C GLN A 56 26.89 17.35 -44.46
N TRP A 57 26.77 16.04 -44.58
CA TRP A 57 27.53 15.25 -45.54
C TRP A 57 27.20 15.66 -46.99
N ASN A 58 25.91 15.87 -47.34
CA ASN A 58 25.46 16.34 -48.62
C ASN A 58 26.04 17.73 -48.97
N ILE A 59 26.04 18.65 -48.01
CA ILE A 59 26.67 19.98 -48.18
C ILE A 59 28.18 19.83 -48.47
N ALA A 60 28.85 18.99 -47.70
CA ALA A 60 30.29 18.76 -47.91
C ALA A 60 30.60 18.10 -49.28
N LYS A 61 29.71 17.21 -49.76
CA LYS A 61 29.82 16.64 -51.13
C LYS A 61 29.67 17.71 -52.22
N LEU A 62 28.75 18.65 -52.05
CA LEU A 62 28.64 19.79 -52.97
C LEU A 62 29.91 20.67 -52.94
N GLN A 63 30.49 20.90 -51.77
CA GLN A 63 31.74 21.62 -51.65
C GLN A 63 32.92 20.89 -52.32
N GLN A 64 32.97 19.55 -52.21
CA GLN A 64 33.98 18.73 -52.90
C GLN A 64 33.84 18.90 -54.45
N ALA A 65 32.62 18.94 -54.96
CA ALA A 65 32.37 19.17 -56.40
C ALA A 65 32.89 20.54 -56.87
N MET A 66 33.05 21.51 -55.94
CA MET A 66 33.64 22.82 -56.17
C MET A 66 35.16 22.91 -55.85
N GLY A 67 35.83 21.77 -55.65
CA GLY A 67 37.26 21.69 -55.38
C GLY A 67 37.61 21.60 -53.86
N GLY A 68 36.64 21.37 -53.00
CA GLY A 68 36.85 21.15 -51.56
C GLY A 68 37.35 19.74 -51.23
N PRO A 69 37.63 19.45 -49.93
CA PRO A 69 38.06 18.14 -49.46
C PRO A 69 36.95 17.08 -49.56
N ASP A 70 37.35 15.79 -49.66
CA ASP A 70 36.41 14.67 -49.63
C ASP A 70 35.80 14.51 -48.23
N PRO A 71 34.47 14.52 -48.07
CA PRO A 71 33.81 14.32 -46.77
C PRO A 71 33.82 12.88 -46.28
N GLY A 72 34.38 11.93 -47.02
CA GLY A 72 34.39 10.52 -46.63
C GLY A 72 33.04 9.80 -46.84
N ASN A 73 32.81 8.76 -46.03
CA ASN A 73 31.63 7.91 -46.14
C ASN A 73 30.35 8.62 -45.67
N ALA A 74 29.25 8.27 -46.31
CA ALA A 74 27.92 8.75 -45.86
C ALA A 74 27.60 8.24 -44.45
N PRO A 75 26.88 9.04 -43.64
CA PRO A 75 26.41 8.60 -42.34
C PRO A 75 25.52 7.37 -42.48
N ILE A 76 25.62 6.46 -41.52
CA ILE A 76 24.79 5.26 -41.44
C ILE A 76 23.62 5.55 -40.48
N ASP A 77 22.40 5.17 -40.88
CA ASP A 77 21.24 5.24 -40.00
C ASP A 77 21.39 4.20 -38.89
N ALA A 78 21.59 4.68 -37.68
CA ALA A 78 21.70 3.85 -36.47
C ALA A 78 20.38 3.81 -35.67
N ALA A 79 19.33 4.46 -36.15
CA ALA A 79 18.02 4.44 -35.46
C ALA A 79 17.43 3.04 -35.54
N THR A 80 17.22 2.41 -34.40
CA THR A 80 16.55 1.12 -34.30
C THR A 80 15.06 1.35 -34.08
N ALA A 81 14.20 0.64 -34.83
CA ALA A 81 12.75 0.74 -34.68
C ALA A 81 12.32 0.52 -33.22
N PRO A 82 11.36 1.30 -32.72
CA PRO A 82 10.85 1.16 -31.35
C PRO A 82 10.40 -0.27 -31.04
N GLN A 83 10.73 -0.77 -29.84
CA GLN A 83 10.26 -2.06 -29.35
C GLN A 83 9.57 -1.85 -28.01
N TYR A 84 8.24 -2.02 -28.00
CA TYR A 84 7.40 -1.89 -26.80
C TYR A 84 7.28 -3.27 -26.13
N ARG A 85 7.85 -3.43 -24.91
CA ARG A 85 7.98 -4.74 -24.26
C ARG A 85 7.19 -4.88 -22.97
N TYR A 86 6.76 -3.76 -22.39
CA TYR A 86 6.34 -3.78 -20.99
C TYR A 86 4.87 -4.13 -20.79
N GLY A 87 3.99 -3.86 -21.76
CA GLY A 87 2.58 -4.17 -21.65
C GLY A 87 1.96 -3.63 -20.36
N ASN A 88 1.59 -4.53 -19.45
CA ASN A 88 1.08 -4.17 -18.13
C ASN A 88 2.12 -4.26 -16.99
N MET A 89 3.37 -4.62 -17.30
CA MET A 89 4.43 -4.70 -16.27
C MET A 89 5.06 -3.33 -16.06
N PRO A 90 5.34 -2.92 -14.81
CA PRO A 90 6.07 -1.70 -14.55
C PRO A 90 7.54 -1.86 -15.02
N PRO A 91 8.07 -0.93 -15.84
CA PRO A 91 9.47 -0.97 -16.27
C PRO A 91 10.46 -0.81 -15.13
N ALA A 92 10.07 -0.11 -14.08
CA ALA A 92 10.81 0.03 -12.83
C ALA A 92 9.87 -0.04 -11.64
N SER A 93 10.34 -0.66 -10.57
CA SER A 93 9.64 -0.74 -9.29
C SER A 93 10.59 -0.45 -8.14
N VAL A 94 10.05 0.03 -7.03
CA VAL A 94 10.80 0.16 -5.78
C VAL A 94 10.32 -0.89 -4.80
N ASN A 95 11.25 -1.58 -4.19
CA ASN A 95 11.02 -2.49 -3.08
C ASN A 95 11.41 -1.77 -1.78
N LEU A 96 10.43 -1.57 -0.91
CA LEU A 96 10.55 -0.90 0.37
C LEU A 96 10.49 -1.95 1.48
N LYS A 97 11.59 -2.12 2.20
CA LYS A 97 11.68 -3.07 3.33
C LYS A 97 12.07 -2.34 4.59
N GLY A 98 11.40 -2.64 5.68
CA GLY A 98 11.75 -2.07 6.98
C GLY A 98 11.01 -2.71 8.13
N ASP A 99 11.58 -2.60 9.30
CA ASP A 99 10.97 -3.03 10.55
C ASP A 99 10.29 -1.85 11.24
N SER A 100 9.10 -2.07 11.78
CA SER A 100 8.42 -1.03 12.54
C SER A 100 8.99 -0.93 13.94
N GLU A 101 9.01 0.29 14.45
CA GLU A 101 9.20 0.53 15.88
C GLU A 101 8.09 -0.13 16.70
N LEU A 102 8.32 -0.24 18.01
CA LEU A 102 7.30 -0.74 18.92
C LEU A 102 6.11 0.23 18.98
N ALA A 103 4.96 -0.25 18.54
CA ALA A 103 3.70 0.46 18.67
C ALA A 103 2.99 0.06 19.95
N LEU A 104 2.58 1.05 20.73
CA LEU A 104 1.88 0.84 21.99
C LEU A 104 0.39 1.20 21.83
N GLY A 105 -0.44 0.38 22.45
CA GLY A 105 -1.86 0.60 22.54
C GLY A 105 -2.45 -0.01 23.80
N PHE A 106 -3.71 0.19 24.03
CA PHE A 106 -4.44 -0.41 25.13
C PHE A 106 -5.81 -0.89 24.67
N ASN A 107 -6.37 -1.82 25.43
CA ASN A 107 -7.77 -2.19 25.34
C ASN A 107 -8.42 -2.12 26.70
N VAL A 108 -9.70 -1.79 26.71
CA VAL A 108 -10.56 -1.83 27.90
C VAL A 108 -11.88 -2.46 27.51
N GLY A 109 -12.49 -3.16 28.44
CA GLY A 109 -13.77 -3.81 28.22
C GLY A 109 -14.58 -3.94 29.48
N VAL A 110 -15.87 -4.02 29.30
CA VAL A 110 -16.87 -4.24 30.35
C VAL A 110 -17.78 -5.35 29.88
N LEU A 111 -18.05 -6.30 30.75
CA LEU A 111 -19.06 -7.34 30.58
C LEU A 111 -20.04 -7.28 31.73
N TRP A 112 -21.30 -7.14 31.41
CA TRP A 112 -22.37 -7.05 32.39
C TRP A 112 -23.40 -8.15 32.15
N ASP A 113 -23.51 -9.06 33.12
CA ASP A 113 -24.53 -10.08 33.21
C ASP A 113 -25.76 -9.45 33.84
N ILE A 114 -26.67 -8.90 33.03
CA ILE A 114 -27.89 -8.23 33.53
C ILE A 114 -28.73 -9.22 34.34
N ASN A 115 -28.87 -10.45 33.84
CA ASN A 115 -29.52 -11.58 34.50
C ASN A 115 -29.05 -12.89 33.82
N GLU A 116 -29.64 -14.02 34.22
CA GLU A 116 -29.29 -15.34 33.67
C GLU A 116 -29.51 -15.48 32.14
N LYS A 117 -30.29 -14.58 31.54
CA LYS A 117 -30.66 -14.62 30.13
C LYS A 117 -29.97 -13.56 29.28
N TRP A 118 -29.57 -12.45 29.87
CA TRP A 118 -29.06 -11.30 29.12
C TRP A 118 -27.66 -10.90 29.60
N ASN A 119 -26.72 -10.86 28.65
CA ASN A 119 -25.36 -10.34 28.84
C ASN A 119 -25.10 -9.23 27.84
N VAL A 120 -24.43 -8.19 28.27
CA VAL A 120 -24.03 -7.04 27.42
C VAL A 120 -22.54 -6.82 27.58
N GLY A 121 -21.86 -6.64 26.48
CA GLY A 121 -20.43 -6.34 26.42
C GLY A 121 -20.15 -5.06 25.70
N LEU A 122 -19.16 -4.32 26.19
CA LEU A 122 -18.59 -3.15 25.51
C LEU A 122 -17.08 -3.26 25.58
N SER A 123 -16.41 -3.09 24.46
CA SER A 123 -14.95 -3.08 24.42
C SER A 123 -14.44 -1.95 23.52
N TYR A 124 -13.33 -1.38 23.94
CA TYR A 124 -12.58 -0.39 23.16
C TYR A 124 -11.13 -0.82 23.04
N ARG A 125 -10.61 -0.78 21.83
CA ARG A 125 -9.21 -0.94 21.48
C ARG A 125 -8.70 0.37 20.93
N SER A 126 -7.63 0.90 21.50
CA SER A 126 -7.03 2.14 21.03
C SER A 126 -6.41 1.99 19.65
N LYS A 127 -6.29 3.09 18.93
CA LYS A 127 -5.42 3.14 17.74
C LYS A 127 -3.98 2.87 18.14
N MET A 128 -3.19 2.32 17.23
CA MET A 128 -1.74 2.24 17.28
C MET A 128 -1.17 2.78 15.99
N ASN A 129 0.00 3.40 16.02
CA ASN A 129 0.72 3.79 14.81
C ASN A 129 1.92 2.84 14.66
N MET A 130 1.95 2.12 13.54
CA MET A 130 3.12 1.37 13.13
C MET A 130 4.01 2.36 12.36
N HIS A 131 5.19 2.63 12.89
CA HIS A 131 6.13 3.57 12.31
C HIS A 131 7.39 2.82 11.92
N VAL A 132 7.78 2.93 10.65
CA VAL A 132 9.03 2.40 10.11
C VAL A 132 9.98 3.57 9.99
N THR A 133 11.11 3.49 10.66
CA THR A 133 12.20 4.44 10.56
C THR A 133 13.39 3.76 9.92
N ALA A 134 14.07 4.48 9.04
CA ALA A 134 15.28 3.99 8.35
C ALA A 134 15.06 2.64 7.61
N GLY A 135 13.90 2.47 6.97
CA GLY A 135 13.68 1.35 6.05
C GLY A 135 14.55 1.46 4.80
N ASP A 136 14.87 0.33 4.16
CA ASP A 136 15.68 0.26 2.95
C ASP A 136 14.81 0.35 1.69
N ALA A 137 15.22 1.17 0.73
CA ALA A 137 14.62 1.27 -0.58
C ALA A 137 15.56 0.72 -1.66
N GLN A 138 15.04 -0.15 -2.53
CA GLN A 138 15.77 -0.71 -3.65
C GLN A 138 14.96 -0.60 -4.93
N VAL A 139 15.55 -0.05 -5.99
CA VAL A 139 14.93 0.02 -7.31
C VAL A 139 15.28 -1.23 -8.11
N GLU A 140 14.26 -1.84 -8.69
CA GLU A 140 14.36 -2.99 -9.58
C GLU A 140 13.86 -2.59 -10.97
N TYR A 141 14.64 -2.92 -12.00
CA TYR A 141 14.30 -2.67 -13.40
C TYR A 141 13.88 -3.96 -14.08
N ALA A 142 12.86 -3.88 -14.93
CA ALA A 142 12.37 -5.04 -15.67
C ALA A 142 13.44 -5.62 -16.63
N ASP A 143 14.28 -4.77 -17.21
CA ASP A 143 15.38 -5.14 -18.09
C ASP A 143 16.45 -4.03 -18.16
N GLU A 144 17.54 -4.30 -18.91
CA GLU A 144 18.64 -3.36 -19.09
C GLU A 144 18.23 -2.10 -19.85
N GLN A 145 17.27 -2.17 -20.76
CA GLN A 145 16.74 -0.99 -21.46
C GLN A 145 16.02 -0.04 -20.50
N ALA A 146 15.19 -0.58 -19.60
CA ALA A 146 14.55 0.22 -18.55
C ALA A 146 15.60 0.89 -17.66
N ARG A 147 16.65 0.18 -17.29
CA ARG A 147 17.73 0.72 -16.48
C ARG A 147 18.47 1.84 -17.19
N GLN A 148 18.80 1.69 -18.47
CA GLN A 148 19.50 2.73 -19.25
C GLN A 148 18.66 4.00 -19.37
N LEU A 149 17.35 3.88 -19.52
CA LEU A 149 16.44 5.02 -19.69
C LEU A 149 16.05 5.71 -18.39
N LEU A 150 15.86 4.93 -17.32
CA LEU A 150 15.32 5.41 -16.06
C LEU A 150 16.36 5.52 -14.95
N GLY A 151 17.50 4.81 -15.07
CA GLY A 151 18.50 4.69 -14.00
C GLY A 151 19.06 6.04 -13.57
N SER A 152 19.35 6.95 -14.49
CA SER A 152 19.87 8.28 -14.15
C SER A 152 18.92 9.09 -13.24
N THR A 153 17.63 8.78 -13.27
CA THR A 153 16.60 9.45 -12.46
C THR A 153 16.26 8.67 -11.20
N LEU A 154 16.18 7.34 -11.31
CA LEU A 154 15.65 6.49 -10.24
C LEU A 154 16.71 5.87 -9.33
N ASP A 155 17.96 5.72 -9.81
CA ASP A 155 19.04 5.12 -9.00
C ASP A 155 19.38 5.93 -7.75
N VAL A 156 18.99 7.19 -7.70
CA VAL A 156 19.12 8.03 -6.49
C VAL A 156 18.31 7.49 -5.30
N ILE A 157 17.25 6.70 -5.57
CA ILE A 157 16.42 6.06 -4.55
C ILE A 157 17.11 4.83 -3.96
N ASN A 158 18.02 4.19 -4.74
CA ASN A 158 18.72 3.00 -4.29
C ASN A 158 19.54 3.28 -3.03
N TYR A 159 19.39 2.40 -2.04
CA TYR A 159 20.10 2.48 -0.77
C TYR A 159 19.80 3.74 0.06
N THR A 160 18.72 4.45 -0.27
CA THR A 160 18.17 5.47 0.61
C THR A 160 17.31 4.84 1.69
N ASN A 161 17.32 5.44 2.87
CA ASN A 161 16.40 5.11 3.92
C ASN A 161 15.05 5.79 3.66
N PHE A 162 13.99 5.14 4.08
CA PHE A 162 12.66 5.75 4.06
C PHE A 162 12.00 5.65 5.43
N ASP A 163 11.16 6.62 5.71
CA ASP A 163 10.25 6.62 6.85
C ASP A 163 8.82 6.44 6.35
N ALA A 164 8.05 5.60 7.04
CA ALA A 164 6.64 5.41 6.72
C ALA A 164 5.83 5.19 7.99
N SER A 165 4.59 5.67 7.99
CA SER A 165 3.68 5.51 9.12
C SER A 165 2.35 4.95 8.66
N MET A 166 1.92 3.85 9.29
CA MET A 166 0.64 3.22 9.04
C MET A 166 -0.18 3.15 10.34
N PRO A 167 -1.30 3.89 10.44
CA PRO A 167 -2.16 3.82 11.59
C PRO A 167 -3.00 2.54 11.57
N CYS A 168 -2.93 1.76 12.64
CA CYS A 168 -3.90 0.72 12.95
C CYS A 168 -5.11 1.38 13.64
N PRO A 169 -6.33 1.27 13.11
CA PRO A 169 -7.48 2.00 13.62
C PRO A 169 -7.89 1.55 15.02
N TYR A 170 -8.56 2.45 15.75
CA TYR A 170 -9.26 2.06 16.96
C TYR A 170 -10.47 1.18 16.61
N VAL A 171 -10.88 0.36 17.57
CA VAL A 171 -12.05 -0.50 17.43
C VAL A 171 -12.93 -0.33 18.67
N LEU A 172 -14.21 -0.06 18.45
CA LEU A 172 -15.23 -0.01 19.48
C LEU A 172 -16.26 -1.11 19.16
N THR A 173 -16.46 -2.04 20.09
CA THR A 173 -17.43 -3.13 19.92
C THR A 173 -18.47 -3.09 21.03
N ALA A 174 -19.73 -3.18 20.67
CA ALA A 174 -20.84 -3.38 21.59
C ALA A 174 -21.60 -4.63 21.19
N GLY A 175 -21.88 -5.48 22.14
CA GLY A 175 -22.55 -6.75 21.90
C GLY A 175 -23.54 -7.12 22.98
N VAL A 176 -24.51 -7.93 22.61
CA VAL A 176 -25.53 -8.49 23.49
C VAL A 176 -25.69 -9.97 23.20
N SER A 177 -25.80 -10.78 24.24
CA SER A 177 -26.27 -12.17 24.12
C SER A 177 -27.55 -12.37 24.89
N TYR A 178 -28.40 -13.26 24.36
CA TYR A 178 -29.70 -13.59 24.90
C TYR A 178 -29.92 -15.10 24.90
N LYS A 179 -30.26 -15.65 26.05
CA LYS A 179 -30.57 -17.07 26.27
C LYS A 179 -32.09 -17.25 26.51
N PRO A 180 -32.90 -17.36 25.44
CA PRO A 180 -34.35 -17.57 25.58
C PRO A 180 -34.67 -18.84 26.34
N ILE A 181 -33.93 -19.90 26.10
CA ILE A 181 -34.02 -21.20 26.79
C ILE A 181 -32.60 -21.69 27.14
N PRO A 182 -32.42 -22.61 28.10
CA PRO A 182 -31.11 -23.05 28.57
C PRO A 182 -30.15 -23.60 27.47
N ARG A 183 -30.73 -24.11 26.37
CA ARG A 183 -29.98 -24.73 25.27
C ARG A 183 -29.73 -23.82 24.08
N LEU A 184 -30.31 -22.62 24.05
CA LEU A 184 -30.16 -21.68 22.91
C LEU A 184 -29.57 -20.36 23.39
N GLU A 185 -28.50 -19.94 22.76
CA GLU A 185 -27.92 -18.62 22.90
C GLU A 185 -27.93 -17.91 21.55
N LEU A 186 -28.44 -16.69 21.53
CA LEU A 186 -28.42 -15.77 20.40
C LEU A 186 -27.46 -14.63 20.73
N ALA A 187 -26.63 -14.23 19.81
CA ALA A 187 -25.70 -13.14 20.00
C ALA A 187 -25.79 -12.14 18.84
N PHE A 188 -25.68 -10.88 19.16
CA PHE A 188 -25.52 -9.80 18.20
C PHE A 188 -24.44 -8.86 18.70
N ASP A 189 -23.55 -8.45 17.82
CA ASP A 189 -22.61 -7.37 18.08
C ASP A 189 -22.45 -6.44 16.89
N ALA A 190 -22.06 -5.21 17.19
CA ALA A 190 -21.72 -4.19 16.23
C ALA A 190 -20.32 -3.65 16.59
N GLN A 191 -19.45 -3.61 15.60
CA GLN A 191 -18.07 -3.14 15.73
C GLN A 191 -17.87 -1.94 14.85
N LEU A 192 -17.44 -0.82 15.44
CA LEU A 192 -16.99 0.37 14.74
C LEU A 192 -15.47 0.32 14.58
N ASN A 193 -15.02 0.26 13.34
CA ASN A 193 -13.61 0.32 12.97
C ASN A 193 -13.25 1.75 12.55
N GLY A 194 -12.38 2.40 13.29
CA GLY A 194 -12.03 3.82 13.16
C GLY A 194 -11.09 4.13 12.01
N TRP A 195 -11.33 3.59 10.81
CA TRP A 195 -10.50 3.77 9.62
C TRP A 195 -10.38 5.23 9.16
N LYS A 196 -11.25 6.14 9.60
CA LYS A 196 -11.11 7.58 9.36
C LYS A 196 -9.77 8.15 9.87
N THR A 197 -9.07 7.44 10.74
CA THR A 197 -7.71 7.79 11.18
C THR A 197 -6.67 7.59 10.08
N TYR A 198 -6.96 6.76 9.08
CA TYR A 198 -6.09 6.53 7.93
C TYR A 198 -6.39 7.52 6.80
N LYS A 199 -5.83 8.71 6.94
CA LYS A 199 -6.04 9.81 5.98
C LYS A 199 -5.14 9.66 4.75
N GLU A 200 -3.89 9.29 4.98
CA GLU A 200 -2.85 9.22 3.96
C GLU A 200 -1.76 8.22 4.37
N LEU A 201 -1.08 7.69 3.38
CA LEU A 201 0.16 6.96 3.54
C LEU A 201 1.28 7.88 3.06
N ASN A 202 2.11 8.32 3.99
CA ASN A 202 3.31 9.09 3.68
C ASN A 202 4.51 8.15 3.66
N ILE A 203 5.29 8.26 2.60
CA ILE A 203 6.60 7.63 2.47
C ILE A 203 7.57 8.76 2.20
N ASP A 204 8.48 9.00 3.13
CA ASP A 204 9.46 10.07 3.12
C ASP A 204 10.85 9.45 2.92
N PHE A 205 11.54 9.83 1.85
CA PHE A 205 12.87 9.32 1.54
C PHE A 205 13.93 10.25 2.12
N ALA A 206 14.75 9.71 3.02
CA ALA A 206 15.82 10.46 3.65
C ALA A 206 16.83 10.96 2.61
N ASN A 207 17.23 12.22 2.73
CA ASN A 207 18.26 12.85 1.89
C ASN A 207 17.92 12.98 0.40
N LEU A 208 16.67 12.76 0.00
CA LEU A 208 16.22 13.06 -1.36
C LEU A 208 15.38 14.35 -1.38
N ASP A 209 15.37 14.99 -2.54
CA ASP A 209 14.49 16.12 -2.76
C ASP A 209 13.02 15.68 -2.72
N LYS A 210 12.15 16.54 -2.23
CA LYS A 210 10.69 16.31 -2.05
C LYS A 210 9.95 15.66 -3.22
N PRO A 211 10.35 15.74 -4.49
CA PRO A 211 9.67 15.06 -5.59
C PRO A 211 9.58 13.53 -5.46
N PHE A 212 10.45 12.93 -4.67
CA PHE A 212 10.46 11.47 -4.44
C PHE A 212 9.56 11.06 -3.28
N ASP A 213 9.26 11.97 -2.37
CA ASP A 213 8.31 11.73 -1.28
C ASP A 213 6.94 11.40 -1.84
N GLN A 214 6.29 10.41 -1.25
CA GLN A 214 4.98 9.99 -1.68
C GLN A 214 3.95 10.29 -0.59
N ASN A 215 3.04 11.17 -0.92
CA ASN A 215 1.83 11.37 -0.14
C ASN A 215 0.65 10.74 -0.87
N LEU A 216 0.17 9.62 -0.36
CA LEU A 216 -0.93 8.87 -0.95
C LEU A 216 -2.20 9.09 -0.11
N PRO A 217 -3.06 10.04 -0.49
CA PRO A 217 -4.29 10.28 0.24
C PRO A 217 -5.19 9.04 0.17
N LYS A 218 -5.68 8.59 1.31
CA LYS A 218 -6.60 7.45 1.43
C LYS A 218 -7.99 7.92 1.86
N ASN A 219 -8.06 8.90 2.76
CA ASN A 219 -9.31 9.49 3.25
C ASN A 219 -10.39 8.45 3.56
N TYR A 220 -10.00 7.38 4.26
CA TYR A 220 -10.91 6.30 4.61
C TYR A 220 -12.05 6.79 5.50
N ARG A 221 -13.18 6.09 5.43
CA ARG A 221 -14.33 6.29 6.31
C ARG A 221 -14.31 5.25 7.43
N ASN A 222 -15.01 5.54 8.52
CA ASN A 222 -15.23 4.51 9.52
C ASN A 222 -16.06 3.38 8.90
N ALA A 223 -15.70 2.14 9.25
CA ALA A 223 -16.44 0.96 8.84
C ALA A 223 -17.19 0.36 10.02
N MET A 224 -18.33 -0.22 9.73
CA MET A 224 -19.12 -1.00 10.68
C MET A 224 -19.10 -2.47 10.27
N THR A 225 -18.89 -3.33 11.26
CA THR A 225 -19.06 -4.78 11.14
C THR A 225 -20.20 -5.19 12.05
N TYR A 226 -21.12 -5.98 11.55
CA TYR A 226 -22.25 -6.54 12.31
C TYR A 226 -22.15 -8.04 12.33
N HIS A 227 -22.25 -8.64 13.51
CA HIS A 227 -22.29 -10.09 13.66
C HIS A 227 -23.62 -10.51 14.28
N ILE A 228 -24.20 -11.56 13.75
CA ILE A 228 -25.36 -12.24 14.32
C ILE A 228 -24.99 -13.71 14.44
N GLY A 229 -25.16 -14.27 15.60
CA GLY A 229 -24.85 -15.66 15.88
C GLY A 229 -25.89 -16.38 16.69
N ALA A 230 -25.94 -17.68 16.53
CA ALA A 230 -26.76 -18.58 17.33
C ALA A 230 -25.96 -19.82 17.70
N GLN A 231 -26.09 -20.27 18.94
CA GLN A 231 -25.56 -21.53 19.43
C GLN A 231 -26.71 -22.34 20.06
N TYR A 232 -26.82 -23.60 19.64
CA TYR A 232 -27.80 -24.53 20.18
C TYR A 232 -27.11 -25.78 20.70
N ALA A 233 -27.23 -26.03 22.02
CA ALA A 233 -26.73 -27.25 22.65
C ALA A 233 -27.71 -28.40 22.33
N MET A 234 -27.41 -29.13 21.24
CA MET A 234 -28.26 -30.24 20.77
C MET A 234 -28.23 -31.42 21.74
N THR A 235 -27.06 -31.71 22.29
CA THR A 235 -26.84 -32.70 23.35
C THR A 235 -25.81 -32.17 24.34
N ASP A 236 -25.55 -32.89 25.44
CA ASP A 236 -24.49 -32.54 26.39
C ASP A 236 -23.07 -32.61 25.79
N ARG A 237 -22.94 -33.12 24.57
CA ARG A 237 -21.64 -33.29 23.87
C ARG A 237 -21.61 -32.66 22.49
N LEU A 238 -22.70 -32.09 22.01
CA LEU A 238 -22.81 -31.53 20.66
C LEU A 238 -23.49 -30.18 20.68
N ASP A 239 -22.73 -29.16 20.26
CA ASP A 239 -23.24 -27.82 20.00
C ASP A 239 -23.28 -27.54 18.49
N LEU A 240 -24.39 -27.01 18.02
CA LEU A 240 -24.51 -26.43 16.67
C LEU A 240 -24.38 -24.92 16.77
N ARG A 241 -23.57 -24.36 15.87
CA ARG A 241 -23.34 -22.91 15.80
C ARG A 241 -23.53 -22.44 14.37
N ALA A 242 -24.18 -21.29 14.21
CA ALA A 242 -24.32 -20.60 12.93
C ALA A 242 -24.14 -19.09 13.16
N GLY A 243 -23.58 -18.40 12.17
CA GLY A 243 -23.39 -16.96 12.27
C GLY A 243 -23.33 -16.32 10.89
N LEU A 244 -23.64 -15.04 10.86
CA LEU A 244 -23.57 -14.15 9.73
C LEU A 244 -22.77 -12.91 10.12
N MET A 245 -21.91 -12.44 9.21
CA MET A 245 -21.14 -11.21 9.35
C MET A 245 -21.40 -10.31 8.14
N ILE A 246 -21.59 -9.03 8.40
CA ILE A 246 -21.76 -8.00 7.37
C ILE A 246 -20.79 -6.87 7.66
N ASP A 247 -19.92 -6.58 6.69
CA ASP A 247 -18.96 -5.48 6.74
C ASP A 247 -19.32 -4.35 5.79
N THR A 248 -19.12 -3.13 6.23
CA THR A 248 -19.18 -1.95 5.36
C THR A 248 -17.78 -1.59 4.87
N ASN A 249 -17.68 -1.15 3.61
CA ASN A 249 -16.40 -0.79 3.00
C ASN A 249 -15.89 0.57 3.53
N PRO A 250 -14.68 0.63 4.14
CA PRO A 250 -14.07 1.88 4.57
C PRO A 250 -13.43 2.69 3.44
N CYS A 251 -13.13 2.06 2.29
CA CYS A 251 -12.40 2.69 1.21
C CYS A 251 -13.19 3.83 0.59
N ASN A 252 -12.53 4.96 0.39
CA ASN A 252 -13.08 6.05 -0.40
C ASN A 252 -12.66 5.84 -1.86
N LEU A 253 -13.64 5.55 -2.72
CA LEU A 253 -13.40 5.23 -4.13
C LEU A 253 -12.78 6.39 -4.90
N ASP A 254 -12.98 7.64 -4.46
CA ASP A 254 -12.39 8.83 -5.08
C ASP A 254 -10.85 8.89 -4.89
N TYR A 255 -10.34 8.14 -3.90
CA TYR A 255 -8.92 8.07 -3.55
C TYR A 255 -8.37 6.64 -3.71
N TYR A 256 -9.10 5.79 -4.40
CA TYR A 256 -8.64 4.43 -4.68
C TYR A 256 -7.53 4.48 -5.73
N ASN A 257 -6.31 4.25 -5.27
CA ASN A 257 -5.15 4.09 -6.11
C ASN A 257 -4.64 2.66 -5.90
N PRO A 258 -4.77 1.80 -6.93
CA PRO A 258 -4.37 0.40 -6.84
C PRO A 258 -2.86 0.25 -6.64
#